data_340492bfb730a15f97832957f40c2882
#
_entry.id   340492bfb730a15f97832957f40c2882
#
_cell.length_a   1.000
_cell.length_b   1.000
_cell.length_c   1.000
_cell.angle_alpha   90.00
_cell.angle_beta   90.00
_cell.angle_gamma   90.00
#
_symmetry.space_group_name_H-M   'P 1'
#
loop_
_entity.id
_entity.type
_entity.pdbx_description
1 polymer ?
#
loop_
_entity_poly.entity_id
_entity_poly.type
_entity_poly.pdbx_seq_one_letter_code
_entity_poly.pdbx_strand_id
1 'polypeptide(L)'
;MIQHFQPISAFKKDPYDKIIAFPKPRDAEIKKRIIELKKLGVSHVSFTGPLRIEKCQILGKGYVGMVVLAKQNNKVVALKIRRIDSPRKNMTNEAKLLKIANKINIGPKFIKNSKNFLIMEYIDGEKIIDWAKKSETKAK
;
A
#
# COMPACT_ATOMS: atom_id res chain seq x y z
N MET A 1 2.49 18.71 -7.02
CA MET A 1 1.21 18.00 -7.05
C MET A 1 0.52 18.13 -5.69
N ILE A 2 -0.71 18.61 -5.68
CA ILE A 2 -1.47 18.74 -4.43
C ILE A 2 -2.01 17.36 -4.05
N GLN A 3 -1.65 16.90 -2.86
CA GLN A 3 -2.10 15.62 -2.33
C GLN A 3 -3.27 15.86 -1.39
N HIS A 4 -4.42 15.29 -1.71
CA HIS A 4 -5.61 15.40 -0.87
C HIS A 4 -5.72 14.17 0.01
N PHE A 5 -5.51 14.35 1.31
CA PHE A 5 -5.63 13.27 2.27
C PHE A 5 -7.04 13.25 2.86
N GLN A 6 -7.63 12.06 2.88
CA GLN A 6 -8.94 11.80 3.46
C GLN A 6 -8.77 10.89 4.68
N PRO A 7 -9.64 11.02 5.69
CA PRO A 7 -9.59 10.08 6.82
C PRO A 7 -9.79 8.65 6.32
N ILE A 8 -9.25 7.66 7.01
CA ILE A 8 -9.40 6.26 6.61
C ILE A 8 -10.84 5.79 6.59
N SER A 9 -11.76 6.51 7.26
CA SER A 9 -13.20 6.23 7.16
C SER A 9 -13.72 6.37 5.73
N ALA A 10 -13.00 7.06 4.84
CA ALA A 10 -13.36 7.15 3.42
C ALA A 10 -13.42 5.78 2.76
N PHE A 11 -12.67 4.80 3.28
CA PHE A 11 -12.71 3.43 2.78
C PHE A 11 -14.08 2.74 2.93
N LYS A 12 -14.98 3.31 3.71
CA LYS A 12 -16.33 2.77 3.86
C LYS A 12 -17.23 3.10 2.67
N LYS A 13 -16.82 4.05 1.84
CA LYS A 13 -17.63 4.58 0.73
C LYS A 13 -17.15 4.11 -0.63
N ASP A 14 -18.11 3.88 -1.55
CA ASP A 14 -17.80 3.67 -2.96
C ASP A 14 -17.19 4.96 -3.55
N PRO A 15 -16.16 4.92 -4.38
CA PRO A 15 -15.47 3.73 -4.92
C PRO A 15 -14.29 3.25 -4.06
N TYR A 16 -14.00 3.88 -2.94
CA TYR A 16 -12.80 3.62 -2.13
C TYR A 16 -12.84 2.26 -1.43
N ASP A 17 -14.03 1.76 -1.12
CA ASP A 17 -14.22 0.44 -0.54
C ASP A 17 -13.66 -0.66 -1.44
N LYS A 18 -13.69 -0.45 -2.75
CA LYS A 18 -13.15 -1.40 -3.73
C LYS A 18 -11.63 -1.45 -3.73
N ILE A 19 -10.97 -0.48 -3.09
CA ILE A 19 -9.52 -0.48 -2.96
C ILE A 19 -9.08 -1.20 -1.68
N ILE A 20 -9.73 -0.92 -0.55
CA ILE A 20 -9.37 -1.56 0.71
C ILE A 20 -9.69 -3.04 0.73
N ALA A 21 -10.69 -3.46 -0.04
CA ALA A 21 -11.16 -4.86 -0.07
C ALA A 21 -11.31 -5.35 -1.52
N PHE A 22 -10.32 -5.07 -2.35
CA PHE A 22 -10.32 -5.44 -3.77
C PHE A 22 -10.21 -6.95 -3.94
N PRO A 23 -10.95 -7.59 -4.88
CA PRO A 23 -11.82 -6.96 -5.88
C PRO A 23 -13.29 -6.87 -5.47
N LYS A 24 -13.71 -7.56 -4.42
CA LYS A 24 -15.11 -7.59 -3.99
C LYS A 24 -15.25 -7.19 -2.53
N PRO A 25 -15.58 -5.92 -2.27
CA PRO A 25 -15.66 -5.44 -0.88
C PRO A 25 -16.83 -6.08 -0.13
N ARG A 26 -16.58 -6.40 1.14
CA ARG A 26 -17.57 -6.87 2.11
C ARG A 26 -17.50 -5.98 3.33
N ASP A 27 -18.64 -5.56 3.86
CA ASP A 27 -18.70 -4.65 5.00
C ASP A 27 -17.91 -5.14 6.20
N ALA A 28 -18.02 -6.42 6.54
CA ALA A 28 -17.30 -7.00 7.68
C ALA A 28 -15.79 -6.92 7.48
N GLU A 29 -15.31 -7.21 6.29
CA GLU A 29 -13.88 -7.16 5.97
C GLU A 29 -13.37 -5.72 5.97
N ILE A 30 -14.15 -4.79 5.43
CA ILE A 30 -13.80 -3.36 5.42
C ILE A 30 -13.64 -2.84 6.84
N LYS A 31 -14.59 -3.16 7.71
CA LYS A 31 -14.54 -2.74 9.13
C LYS A 31 -13.31 -3.28 9.84
N LYS A 32 -13.01 -4.55 9.64
CA LYS A 32 -11.81 -5.20 10.23
C LYS A 32 -10.54 -4.50 9.76
N ARG A 33 -10.44 -4.23 8.47
CA ARG A 33 -9.25 -3.60 7.88
C ARG A 33 -9.07 -2.17 8.35
N ILE A 34 -10.15 -1.42 8.53
CA ILE A 34 -10.06 -0.05 9.07
C ILE A 34 -9.55 -0.08 10.50
N ILE A 35 -10.01 -1.03 11.32
CA ILE A 35 -9.51 -1.20 12.69
C ILE A 35 -8.03 -1.56 12.68
N GLU A 36 -7.63 -2.43 11.77
CA GLU A 36 -6.24 -2.83 11.59
C GLU A 36 -5.35 -1.63 11.24
N LEU A 37 -5.82 -0.76 10.33
CA LEU A 37 -5.12 0.47 9.95
C LEU A 37 -4.93 1.41 11.13
N LYS A 38 -5.96 1.58 11.95
CA LYS A 38 -5.88 2.42 13.15
C LYS A 38 -4.79 1.90 14.10
N LYS A 39 -4.72 0.60 14.29
CA LYS A 39 -3.70 -0.03 15.14
C LYS A 39 -2.29 0.18 14.61
N LEU A 40 -2.14 0.30 13.30
CA LEU A 40 -0.87 0.58 12.65
C LEU A 40 -0.48 2.06 12.71
N GLY A 41 -1.36 2.93 13.20
CA GLY A 41 -1.13 4.36 13.25
C GLY A 41 -1.48 5.09 11.96
N VAL A 42 -2.15 4.43 11.03
CA VAL A 42 -2.59 5.04 9.76
C VAL A 42 -3.87 5.83 10.01
N SER A 43 -3.85 7.12 9.71
CA SER A 43 -4.97 8.02 9.95
C SER A 43 -5.66 8.49 8.66
N HIS A 44 -4.89 8.62 7.59
CA HIS A 44 -5.37 9.20 6.33
C HIS A 44 -4.86 8.43 5.14
N VAL A 45 -5.57 8.55 4.02
CA VAL A 45 -5.22 7.96 2.73
C VAL A 45 -5.42 9.01 1.65
N SER A 46 -4.60 8.95 0.60
CA SER A 46 -4.76 9.83 -0.57
C SER A 46 -4.82 8.98 -1.83
N PHE A 47 -5.88 9.18 -2.61
CA PHE A 47 -6.07 8.47 -3.87
C PHE A 47 -5.41 9.26 -4.99
N THR A 48 -4.12 9.02 -5.16
CA THR A 48 -3.27 9.69 -6.13
C THR A 48 -2.30 8.66 -6.73
N GLY A 49 -1.82 8.94 -7.92
CA GLY A 49 -0.83 8.10 -8.58
C GLY A 49 -1.15 7.87 -10.05
N PRO A 50 -0.25 7.18 -10.76
CA PRO A 50 -0.36 7.00 -12.20
C PRO A 50 -1.36 5.93 -12.63
N LEU A 51 -1.79 5.06 -11.72
CA LEU A 51 -2.67 3.96 -12.05
C LEU A 51 -4.10 4.26 -11.63
N ARG A 52 -5.07 3.98 -12.52
CA ARG A 52 -6.48 4.20 -12.22
C ARG A 52 -7.20 2.86 -12.11
N ILE A 53 -7.78 2.59 -10.94
CA ILE A 53 -8.55 1.37 -10.64
C ILE A 53 -9.87 1.79 -10.03
N GLU A 54 -11.00 1.30 -10.57
CA GLU A 54 -12.34 1.54 -10.00
C GLU A 54 -12.61 3.03 -9.69
N LYS A 55 -12.24 3.92 -10.62
CA LYS A 55 -12.39 5.38 -10.47
C LYS A 55 -11.48 6.00 -9.41
N CYS A 56 -10.55 5.23 -8.84
CA CYS A 56 -9.55 5.73 -7.91
C CYS A 56 -8.19 5.76 -8.57
N GLN A 57 -7.40 6.79 -8.25
CA GLN A 57 -6.00 6.79 -8.63
C GLN A 57 -5.19 6.21 -7.48
N ILE A 58 -4.23 5.35 -7.81
CA ILE A 58 -3.38 4.67 -6.82
C ILE A 58 -1.94 4.66 -7.32
N LEU A 59 -1.01 4.34 -6.41
CA LEU A 59 0.41 4.31 -6.74
C LEU A 59 0.78 3.08 -7.55
N GLY A 60 0.18 1.93 -7.25
CA GLY A 60 0.49 0.72 -7.96
C GLY A 60 -0.47 -0.42 -7.66
N LYS A 61 -0.45 -1.44 -8.53
CA LYS A 61 -1.24 -2.64 -8.38
C LYS A 61 -0.36 -3.85 -8.71
N GLY A 62 -0.37 -4.83 -7.84
CA GLY A 62 0.36 -6.07 -8.06
C GLY A 62 -0.52 -7.28 -7.83
N TYR A 63 0.12 -8.44 -7.94
CA TYR A 63 -0.53 -9.73 -7.75
C TYR A 63 -1.03 -9.93 -6.32
N VAL A 64 -0.32 -9.36 -5.35
CA VAL A 64 -0.64 -9.51 -3.93
C VAL A 64 -1.52 -8.37 -3.41
N GLY A 65 -1.29 -7.15 -3.87
CA GLY A 65 -2.00 -6.01 -3.30
C GLY A 65 -1.97 -4.74 -4.12
N MET A 66 -2.63 -3.75 -3.56
CA MET A 66 -2.74 -2.41 -4.12
C MET A 66 -1.88 -1.47 -3.28
N VAL A 67 -1.21 -0.51 -3.92
CA VAL A 67 -0.38 0.46 -3.19
C VAL A 67 -1.00 1.83 -3.29
N VAL A 68 -1.25 2.46 -2.15
CA VAL A 68 -1.81 3.81 -2.07
C VAL A 68 -0.93 4.70 -1.19
N LEU A 69 -1.10 6.00 -1.32
CA LEU A 69 -0.44 6.97 -0.46
C LEU A 69 -1.22 7.09 0.84
N ALA A 70 -0.52 7.16 1.97
CA ALA A 70 -1.16 7.24 3.27
C ALA A 70 -0.36 8.10 4.23
N LYS A 71 -0.95 8.45 5.37
CA LYS A 71 -0.25 9.06 6.50
C LYS A 71 -0.26 8.11 7.68
N GLN A 72 0.93 7.85 8.21
CA GLN A 72 1.13 7.03 9.39
C GLN A 72 1.92 7.86 10.40
N ASN A 73 1.35 8.11 11.56
CA ASN A 73 1.95 8.96 12.59
C ASN A 73 2.40 10.33 12.02
N ASN A 74 1.54 10.95 11.21
CA ASN A 74 1.76 12.23 10.54
C ASN A 74 2.86 12.24 9.46
N LYS A 75 3.36 11.08 9.07
CA LYS A 75 4.34 10.97 8.00
C LYS A 75 3.71 10.35 6.76
N VAL A 76 4.05 10.88 5.59
CA VAL A 76 3.59 10.33 4.32
C VAL A 76 4.34 9.03 4.05
N VAL A 77 3.59 7.97 3.78
CA VAL A 77 4.13 6.62 3.55
C VAL A 77 3.41 5.96 2.36
N ALA A 78 3.97 4.88 1.86
CA ALA A 78 3.30 4.02 0.90
C ALA A 78 2.66 2.86 1.68
N LEU A 79 1.38 2.63 1.41
CA LEU A 79 0.60 1.59 2.07
C LEU A 79 0.21 0.53 1.05
N LYS A 80 0.71 -0.70 1.24
CA LYS A 80 0.32 -1.83 0.41
C LYS A 80 -0.81 -2.58 1.10
N ILE A 81 -1.91 -2.74 0.38
CA ILE A 81 -3.15 -3.36 0.88
C ILE A 81 -3.29 -4.72 0.22
N ARG A 82 -3.34 -5.80 1.01
CA ARG A 82 -3.49 -7.15 0.49
C ARG A 82 -4.85 -7.29 -0.18
N ARG A 83 -4.86 -7.83 -1.39
CA ARG A 83 -6.10 -8.15 -2.11
C ARG A 83 -6.80 -9.32 -1.39
N ILE A 84 -8.12 -9.29 -1.39
CA ILE A 84 -8.91 -10.40 -0.81
C ILE A 84 -8.63 -11.70 -1.56
N ASP A 85 -8.44 -11.61 -2.89
CA ASP A 85 -8.17 -12.76 -3.75
C ASP A 85 -6.69 -13.10 -3.89
N SER A 86 -5.85 -12.51 -3.01
CA SER A 86 -4.41 -12.74 -3.03
C SER A 86 -4.08 -14.21 -2.76
N PRO A 87 -3.06 -14.78 -3.45
CA PRO A 87 -2.57 -16.13 -3.13
C PRO A 87 -1.87 -16.18 -1.78
N ARG A 88 -1.51 -15.02 -1.21
CA ARG A 88 -0.89 -14.92 0.10
C ARG A 88 -1.98 -14.68 1.16
N LYS A 89 -1.96 -15.45 2.24
CA LYS A 89 -2.95 -15.32 3.32
C LYS A 89 -2.69 -14.11 4.20
N ASN A 90 -1.47 -13.59 4.18
CA ASN A 90 -1.08 -12.42 4.96
C ASN A 90 0.13 -11.75 4.31
N MET A 91 0.57 -10.61 4.87
CA MET A 91 1.67 -9.82 4.33
C MET A 91 3.04 -10.19 4.94
N THR A 92 3.10 -11.26 5.71
CA THR A 92 4.36 -11.68 6.38
C THR A 92 5.50 -11.93 5.39
N ASN A 93 5.21 -12.66 4.31
CA ASN A 93 6.22 -12.96 3.30
C ASN A 93 6.70 -11.70 2.56
N GLU A 94 5.76 -10.82 2.22
CA GLU A 94 6.10 -9.53 1.57
C GLU A 94 7.02 -8.70 2.47
N ALA A 95 6.70 -8.62 3.75
CA ALA A 95 7.50 -7.89 4.74
C ALA A 95 8.90 -8.48 4.85
N LYS A 96 8.98 -9.81 4.90
CA LYS A 96 10.25 -10.55 4.98
C LYS A 96 11.14 -10.26 3.79
N LEU A 97 10.58 -10.33 2.58
CA LEU A 97 11.32 -10.06 1.35
C LEU A 97 11.81 -8.62 1.29
N LEU A 98 10.98 -7.67 1.73
CA LEU A 98 11.37 -6.27 1.75
C LEU A 98 12.50 -6.03 2.75
N LYS A 99 12.44 -6.63 3.94
CA LYS A 99 13.51 -6.52 4.93
C LYS A 99 14.82 -7.07 4.40
N ILE A 100 14.78 -8.19 3.68
CA ILE A 100 15.98 -8.78 3.06
C ILE A 100 16.55 -7.82 2.02
N ALA A 101 15.69 -7.26 1.16
CA ALA A 101 16.12 -6.29 0.14
C ALA A 101 16.75 -5.05 0.79
N ASN A 102 16.18 -4.59 1.90
CA ASN A 102 16.69 -3.43 2.62
C ASN A 102 18.11 -3.64 3.17
N LYS A 103 18.48 -4.88 3.50
CA LYS A 103 19.84 -5.18 3.99
C LYS A 103 20.91 -4.88 2.95
N ILE A 104 20.56 -4.93 1.67
CA ILE A 104 21.49 -4.61 0.57
C ILE A 104 21.08 -3.32 -0.14
N ASN A 105 20.36 -2.44 0.57
CA ASN A 105 19.94 -1.11 0.10
C ASN A 105 19.08 -1.14 -1.16
N ILE A 106 18.23 -2.16 -1.29
CA ILE A 106 17.26 -2.29 -2.38
C ILE A 106 15.86 -2.04 -1.85
N GLY A 107 15.05 -1.31 -2.62
CA GLY A 107 13.65 -1.06 -2.37
C GLY A 107 13.38 0.04 -1.33
N PRO A 108 12.11 0.39 -1.16
CA PRO A 108 11.70 1.33 -0.13
C PRO A 108 11.94 0.72 1.25
N LYS A 109 12.20 1.57 2.23
CA LYS A 109 12.46 1.08 3.60
C LYS A 109 11.20 0.54 4.22
N PHE A 110 11.30 -0.65 4.80
CA PHE A 110 10.23 -1.24 5.59
C PHE A 110 9.97 -0.40 6.84
N ILE A 111 8.68 -0.18 7.14
CA ILE A 111 8.28 0.55 8.35
C ILE A 111 7.54 -0.36 9.31
N LYS A 112 6.43 -0.97 8.85
CA LYS A 112 5.58 -1.80 9.70
C LYS A 112 4.70 -2.68 8.84
N ASN A 113 4.20 -3.80 9.40
CA ASN A 113 3.24 -4.64 8.70
C ASN A 113 2.25 -5.28 9.67
N SER A 114 1.16 -5.74 9.10
CA SER A 114 0.15 -6.53 9.81
C SER A 114 -0.35 -7.61 8.83
N LYS A 115 -1.42 -8.30 9.19
CA LYS A 115 -1.97 -9.37 8.34
C LYS A 115 -2.27 -8.88 6.92
N ASN A 116 -2.92 -7.73 6.79
CA ASN A 116 -3.41 -7.25 5.50
C ASN A 116 -2.65 -6.05 4.93
N PHE A 117 -1.69 -5.50 5.66
CA PHE A 117 -1.03 -4.26 5.27
C PHE A 117 0.48 -4.32 5.41
N LEU A 118 1.15 -3.63 4.51
CA LEU A 118 2.59 -3.40 4.58
C LEU A 118 2.82 -1.89 4.40
N ILE A 119 3.48 -1.28 5.38
CA ILE A 119 3.81 0.14 5.34
C ILE A 119 5.29 0.29 5.04
N MET A 120 5.60 1.10 4.06
CA MET A 120 6.97 1.30 3.61
C MET A 120 7.19 2.76 3.23
N GLU A 121 8.43 3.14 3.11
CA GLU A 121 8.82 4.48 2.69
C GLU A 121 8.16 4.83 1.35
N TYR A 122 7.61 6.05 1.27
CA TYR A 122 7.11 6.54 -0.01
C TYR A 122 8.28 7.06 -0.85
N ILE A 123 8.42 6.53 -2.04
CA ILE A 123 9.42 6.97 -3.01
C ILE A 123 8.65 7.60 -4.17
N ASP A 124 8.99 8.86 -4.52
CA ASP A 124 8.31 9.55 -5.62
C ASP A 124 8.58 8.84 -6.96
N GLY A 125 7.77 9.18 -7.98
CA GLY A 125 7.78 8.47 -9.25
C GLY A 125 9.14 8.30 -9.90
N GLU A 126 9.97 9.33 -9.88
CA GLU A 126 11.31 9.28 -10.48
C GLU A 126 12.21 8.30 -9.74
N LYS A 127 12.19 8.33 -8.41
CA LYS A 127 12.99 7.42 -7.58
C LYS A 127 12.55 5.97 -7.75
N ILE A 128 11.24 5.73 -7.91
CA ILE A 128 10.72 4.38 -8.15
C ILE A 128 11.26 3.84 -9.47
N ILE A 129 11.28 4.64 -10.53
CA ILE A 129 11.80 4.26 -11.83
C ILE A 129 13.29 3.94 -11.74
N ASP A 130 14.07 4.79 -11.09
CA ASP A 130 15.50 4.59 -10.90
C ASP A 130 15.78 3.30 -10.12
N TRP A 131 15.03 3.06 -9.08
CA TRP A 131 15.17 1.84 -8.28
C TRP A 131 14.86 0.60 -9.13
N ALA A 132 13.78 0.63 -9.91
CA ALA A 132 13.40 -0.48 -10.77
C ALA A 132 14.50 -0.80 -11.79
N LYS A 133 15.08 0.23 -12.41
CA LYS A 133 16.18 0.06 -13.36
C LYS A 133 17.43 -0.56 -12.71
N LYS A 134 17.78 -0.09 -11.50
CA LYS A 134 18.91 -0.62 -10.75
C LYS A 134 18.70 -2.08 -10.37
N SER A 135 17.46 -2.44 -9.98
CA SER A 135 17.11 -3.82 -9.63
C SER A 135 17.24 -4.75 -10.83
N GLU A 136 16.76 -4.33 -12.00
CA GLU A 136 16.89 -5.08 -13.24
C GLU A 136 18.35 -5.32 -13.61
N THR A 137 19.18 -4.28 -13.50
CA THR A 137 20.61 -4.37 -13.80
C THR A 137 21.30 -5.36 -12.87
N LYS A 138 20.95 -5.35 -11.58
CA LYS A 138 21.54 -6.28 -10.59
C LYS A 138 21.04 -7.71 -10.76
N ALA A 139 19.82 -7.89 -11.26
CA ALA A 139 19.24 -9.22 -11.48
C ALA A 139 19.87 -9.95 -12.69
N LYS A 140 20.51 -9.23 -13.58
CA LYS A 140 21.23 -9.78 -14.71
C LYS A 140 22.65 -10.19 -14.28
#